data_48b162fc2eccf25baff9fb694b834974
#
_entry.id   48b162fc2eccf25baff9fb694b834974
#
_cell.length_a   1.000
_cell.length_b   1.000
_cell.length_c   1.000
_cell.angle_alpha   90.00
_cell.angle_beta   90.00
_cell.angle_gamma   90.00
#
_symmetry.space_group_name_H-M   'P 1'
#
loop_
_entity.id
_entity.type
_entity.pdbx_description
1 polymer ?
#
loop_
_entity_poly.entity_id
_entity_poly.type
_entity_poly.pdbx_seq_one_letter_code
_entity_poly.pdbx_strand_id
1 'polypeptide(L)'
;MADSPAYLSAVAALVGTFVGGITSIATSWLGQQRQTKEQRRAREKDELQALYKQFIQDASKLYVDALEHNTTEILKLVDIYATLNRMRVLSSPKVIAAAENALRMIMDTYAKENATFSGIRQLIDHGFPDPLRAFSEACHEQLMMH
;
A
#
# COMPACT_ATOMS: atom_id res chain seq x y z
N MET A 1 50.76 52.38 -19.66
CA MET A 1 49.45 52.63 -19.06
C MET A 1 48.36 52.26 -20.04
N ALA A 2 48.21 50.99 -20.33
CA ALA A 2 47.10 50.51 -21.21
C ALA A 2 46.79 49.05 -21.00
N ASP A 3 46.56 48.65 -19.77
CA ASP A 3 46.26 47.27 -19.47
C ASP A 3 44.94 47.05 -18.68
N SER A 4 44.06 48.06 -18.65
CA SER A 4 42.83 48.01 -17.87
C SER A 4 41.64 47.24 -18.51
N PRO A 5 41.46 47.13 -19.85
CA PRO A 5 40.29 46.49 -20.38
C PRO A 5 40.32 44.96 -20.31
N ALA A 6 41.51 44.33 -20.37
CA ALA A 6 41.65 42.88 -20.34
C ALA A 6 41.33 42.29 -18.96
N TYR A 7 41.66 42.94 -17.89
CA TYR A 7 41.34 42.49 -16.52
C TYR A 7 39.84 42.62 -16.20
N LEU A 8 39.19 43.67 -16.68
CA LEU A 8 37.77 43.89 -16.49
C LEU A 8 36.92 42.80 -17.20
N SER A 9 37.32 42.40 -18.40
CA SER A 9 36.63 41.35 -19.12
C SER A 9 36.84 39.95 -18.50
N ALA A 10 38.04 39.67 -17.98
CA ALA A 10 38.35 38.44 -17.28
C ALA A 10 37.58 38.30 -15.94
N VAL A 11 37.49 39.39 -15.18
CA VAL A 11 36.74 39.43 -13.91
C VAL A 11 35.22 39.29 -14.17
N ALA A 12 34.69 39.93 -15.21
CA ALA A 12 33.27 39.78 -15.58
C ALA A 12 32.91 38.35 -16.03
N ALA A 13 33.81 37.66 -16.77
CA ALA A 13 33.65 36.29 -17.16
C ALA A 13 33.68 35.31 -15.94
N LEU A 14 34.56 35.56 -14.97
CA LEU A 14 34.68 34.79 -13.74
C LEU A 14 33.44 34.96 -12.84
N VAL A 15 32.91 36.15 -12.69
CA VAL A 15 31.70 36.43 -11.90
C VAL A 15 30.49 35.81 -12.57
N GLY A 16 30.39 35.88 -13.89
CA GLY A 16 29.28 35.25 -14.66
C GLY A 16 29.24 33.73 -14.54
N THR A 17 30.39 33.06 -14.55
CA THR A 17 30.47 31.60 -14.37
C THR A 17 30.19 31.17 -12.93
N PHE A 18 30.53 31.96 -11.94
CA PHE A 18 30.23 31.69 -10.53
C PHE A 18 28.71 31.76 -10.24
N VAL A 19 28.04 32.80 -10.73
CA VAL A 19 26.58 32.97 -10.55
C VAL A 19 25.80 31.91 -11.35
N GLY A 20 26.21 31.58 -12.56
CA GLY A 20 25.59 30.53 -13.37
C GLY A 20 25.79 29.14 -12.79
N GLY A 21 26.94 28.85 -12.19
CA GLY A 21 27.23 27.54 -11.56
C GLY A 21 26.41 27.28 -10.31
N ILE A 22 26.25 28.28 -9.46
CA ILE A 22 25.47 28.13 -8.21
C ILE A 22 23.98 27.93 -8.51
N THR A 23 23.44 28.61 -9.52
CA THR A 23 22.02 28.49 -9.89
C THR A 23 21.69 27.11 -10.47
N SER A 24 22.57 26.50 -11.25
CA SER A 24 22.38 25.17 -11.81
C SER A 24 22.51 24.06 -10.77
N ILE A 25 23.36 24.20 -9.77
CA ILE A 25 23.49 23.23 -8.66
C ILE A 25 22.24 23.27 -7.77
N ALA A 26 21.73 24.46 -7.44
CA ALA A 26 20.55 24.60 -6.60
C ALA A 26 19.28 24.04 -7.26
N THR A 27 19.08 24.26 -8.57
CA THR A 27 17.96 23.69 -9.33
C THR A 27 18.03 22.17 -9.49
N SER A 28 19.21 21.61 -9.70
CA SER A 28 19.42 20.16 -9.74
C SER A 28 19.14 19.51 -8.39
N TRP A 29 19.52 20.13 -7.30
CA TRP A 29 19.33 19.59 -5.94
C TRP A 29 17.86 19.59 -5.53
N LEU A 30 17.13 20.67 -5.82
CA LEU A 30 15.69 20.77 -5.60
C LEU A 30 14.89 19.79 -6.48
N GLY A 31 15.30 19.57 -7.72
CA GLY A 31 14.70 18.58 -8.63
C GLY A 31 14.90 17.15 -8.12
N GLN A 32 16.11 16.81 -7.67
CA GLN A 32 16.41 15.49 -7.11
C GLN A 32 15.63 15.21 -5.80
N GLN A 33 15.49 16.20 -4.91
CA GLN A 33 14.71 16.00 -3.68
C GLN A 33 13.23 15.75 -3.95
N ARG A 34 12.63 16.41 -4.93
CA ARG A 34 11.23 16.17 -5.33
C ARG A 34 11.06 14.79 -5.94
N GLN A 35 11.95 14.41 -6.85
CA GLN A 35 11.93 13.11 -7.52
C GLN A 35 12.09 11.95 -6.52
N THR A 36 12.94 12.10 -5.50
CA THR A 36 13.15 11.11 -4.46
C THR A 36 11.89 10.93 -3.58
N LYS A 37 11.19 12.03 -3.26
CA LYS A 37 9.95 12.00 -2.47
C LYS A 37 8.80 11.33 -3.24
N GLU A 38 8.66 11.63 -4.52
CA GLU A 38 7.64 11.01 -5.38
C GLU A 38 7.91 9.52 -5.58
N GLN A 39 9.16 9.13 -5.78
CA GLN A 39 9.56 7.73 -5.87
C GLN A 39 9.34 6.95 -4.57
N ARG A 40 9.58 7.56 -3.42
CA ARG A 40 9.29 6.94 -2.11
C ARG A 40 7.79 6.71 -1.93
N ARG A 41 6.95 7.73 -2.20
CA ARG A 41 5.48 7.59 -2.13
C ARG A 41 4.95 6.53 -3.08
N ALA A 42 5.47 6.46 -4.31
CA ALA A 42 5.10 5.42 -5.25
C ALA A 42 5.44 4.01 -4.73
N ARG A 43 6.64 3.83 -4.16
CA ARG A 43 7.05 2.55 -3.57
C ARG A 43 6.21 2.16 -2.35
N GLU A 44 5.92 3.10 -1.46
CA GLU A 44 5.06 2.88 -0.29
C GLU A 44 3.64 2.46 -0.73
N LYS A 45 3.11 3.09 -1.77
CA LYS A 45 1.81 2.75 -2.35
C LYS A 45 1.82 1.36 -2.98
N ASP A 46 2.86 1.01 -3.73
CA ASP A 46 3.03 -0.31 -4.34
C ASP A 46 3.14 -1.40 -3.28
N GLU A 47 3.87 -1.14 -2.20
CA GLU A 47 4.00 -2.07 -1.07
C GLU A 47 2.67 -2.29 -0.35
N LEU A 48 1.90 -1.23 -0.10
CA LEU A 48 0.55 -1.33 0.47
C LEU A 48 -0.38 -2.14 -0.44
N GLN A 49 -0.37 -1.88 -1.75
CA GLN A 49 -1.19 -2.63 -2.71
C GLN A 49 -0.83 -4.12 -2.72
N ALA A 50 0.47 -4.45 -2.66
CA ALA A 50 0.93 -5.82 -2.61
C ALA A 50 0.44 -6.54 -1.33
N LEU A 51 0.52 -5.88 -0.18
CA LEU A 51 0.02 -6.40 1.10
C LEU A 51 -1.49 -6.60 1.10
N TYR A 52 -2.25 -5.66 0.57
CA TYR A 52 -3.71 -5.77 0.49
C TYR A 52 -4.13 -6.90 -0.45
N LYS A 53 -3.47 -7.03 -1.60
CA LYS A 53 -3.69 -8.14 -2.52
C LYS A 53 -3.39 -9.49 -1.87
N GLN A 54 -2.27 -9.59 -1.15
CA GLN A 54 -1.90 -10.81 -0.42
C GLN A 54 -2.96 -11.17 0.62
N PHE A 55 -3.38 -10.19 1.44
CA PHE A 55 -4.40 -10.40 2.45
C PHE A 55 -5.73 -10.88 1.84
N ILE A 56 -6.19 -10.24 0.76
CA ILE A 56 -7.43 -10.64 0.06
C ILE A 56 -7.32 -12.07 -0.44
N GLN A 57 -6.19 -12.46 -1.03
CA GLN A 57 -5.98 -13.81 -1.54
C GLN A 57 -6.02 -14.86 -0.43
N ASP A 58 -5.32 -14.61 0.68
CA ASP A 58 -5.24 -15.54 1.80
C ASP A 58 -6.58 -15.63 2.55
N ALA A 59 -7.25 -14.51 2.77
CA ALA A 59 -8.57 -14.46 3.38
C ALA A 59 -9.64 -15.14 2.52
N SER A 60 -9.60 -14.97 1.20
CA SER A 60 -10.52 -15.63 0.28
C SER A 60 -10.36 -17.15 0.29
N LYS A 61 -9.11 -17.64 0.29
CA LYS A 61 -8.84 -19.09 0.42
C LYS A 61 -9.35 -19.64 1.74
N LEU A 62 -9.10 -18.89 2.83
CA LEU A 62 -9.56 -19.28 4.16
C LEU A 62 -11.09 -19.31 4.24
N TYR A 63 -11.75 -18.35 3.59
CA TYR A 63 -13.23 -18.29 3.55
C TYR A 63 -13.84 -19.48 2.79
N VAL A 64 -13.27 -19.83 1.63
CA VAL A 64 -13.72 -21.03 0.87
C VAL A 64 -13.49 -22.28 1.70
N ASP A 65 -12.33 -22.42 2.34
CA ASP A 65 -12.04 -23.54 3.24
C ASP A 65 -13.04 -23.62 4.42
N ALA A 66 -13.42 -22.47 4.99
CA ALA A 66 -14.42 -22.39 6.06
C ALA A 66 -15.84 -22.81 5.64
N LEU A 67 -16.17 -22.69 4.36
CA LEU A 67 -17.45 -23.15 3.83
C LEU A 67 -17.49 -24.68 3.61
N GLU A 68 -16.32 -25.30 3.40
CA GLU A 68 -16.18 -26.72 3.11
C GLU A 68 -15.84 -27.53 4.37
N HIS A 69 -15.17 -26.95 5.35
CA HIS A 69 -14.63 -27.64 6.52
C HIS A 69 -14.97 -26.88 7.82
N ASN A 70 -15.18 -27.65 8.91
CA ASN A 70 -15.44 -27.09 10.24
C ASN A 70 -14.15 -26.79 11.03
N THR A 71 -13.01 -27.20 10.54
CA THR A 71 -11.71 -26.99 11.18
C THR A 71 -10.67 -26.49 10.18
N THR A 72 -9.90 -25.51 10.59
CA THR A 72 -8.79 -25.00 9.76
C THR A 72 -7.46 -25.56 10.21
N GLU A 73 -6.52 -25.69 9.28
CA GLU A 73 -5.13 -25.97 9.59
C GLU A 73 -4.45 -24.73 10.16
N ILE A 74 -3.75 -24.89 11.29
CA ILE A 74 -3.06 -23.80 11.99
C ILE A 74 -2.08 -23.06 11.04
N LEU A 75 -1.43 -23.78 10.12
CA LEU A 75 -0.48 -23.20 9.17
C LEU A 75 -1.12 -22.16 8.25
N LYS A 76 -2.37 -22.36 7.82
CA LYS A 76 -3.11 -21.38 7.01
C LYS A 76 -3.38 -20.07 7.77
N LEU A 77 -3.52 -20.15 9.10
CA LEU A 77 -3.68 -18.98 9.95
C LEU A 77 -2.39 -18.21 10.15
N VAL A 78 -1.23 -18.88 10.16
CA VAL A 78 0.07 -18.23 10.35
C VAL A 78 0.35 -17.22 9.24
N ASP A 79 0.11 -17.59 7.98
CA ASP A 79 0.41 -16.73 6.83
C ASP A 79 -0.44 -15.46 6.83
N ILE A 80 -1.75 -15.60 7.07
CA ILE A 80 -2.64 -14.44 7.10
C ILE A 80 -2.36 -13.53 8.32
N TYR A 81 -1.97 -14.12 9.45
CA TYR A 81 -1.54 -13.36 10.64
C TYR A 81 -0.25 -12.59 10.37
N ALA A 82 0.71 -13.19 9.68
CA ALA A 82 1.95 -12.53 9.29
C ALA A 82 1.67 -11.33 8.37
N THR A 83 0.79 -11.50 7.39
CA THR A 83 0.36 -10.44 6.48
C THR A 83 -0.35 -9.31 7.25
N LEU A 84 -1.26 -9.63 8.16
CA LEU A 84 -1.96 -8.64 9.01
C LEU A 84 -0.97 -7.85 9.88
N ASN A 85 0.04 -8.50 10.46
CA ASN A 85 1.05 -7.81 11.27
C ASN A 85 1.92 -6.85 10.43
N ARG A 86 2.26 -7.22 9.19
CA ARG A 86 2.95 -6.31 8.27
C ARG A 86 2.06 -5.12 7.92
N MET A 87 0.78 -5.33 7.67
CA MET A 87 -0.19 -4.27 7.41
C MET A 87 -0.32 -3.29 8.59
N ARG A 88 -0.24 -3.78 9.85
CA ARG A 88 -0.30 -2.91 11.05
C ARG A 88 0.79 -1.84 11.08
N VAL A 89 1.93 -2.07 10.44
CA VAL A 89 3.04 -1.12 10.36
C VAL A 89 2.76 -0.01 9.34
N LEU A 90 2.07 -0.32 8.26
CA LEU A 90 1.96 0.55 7.08
C LEU A 90 0.55 1.10 6.85
N SER A 91 -0.49 0.45 7.42
CA SER A 91 -1.88 0.76 7.11
C SER A 91 -2.54 1.58 8.21
N SER A 92 -3.59 2.30 7.84
CA SER A 92 -4.40 3.07 8.79
C SER A 92 -5.17 2.16 9.77
N PRO A 93 -5.53 2.66 10.96
CA PRO A 93 -6.36 1.92 11.91
C PRO A 93 -7.68 1.43 11.31
N LYS A 94 -8.26 2.17 10.36
CA LYS A 94 -9.49 1.80 9.67
C LYS A 94 -9.33 0.53 8.85
N VAL A 95 -8.24 0.43 8.09
CA VAL A 95 -7.92 -0.76 7.29
C VAL A 95 -7.67 -1.97 8.20
N ILE A 96 -6.93 -1.78 9.29
CA ILE A 96 -6.64 -2.87 10.24
C ILE A 96 -7.92 -3.37 10.90
N ALA A 97 -8.79 -2.48 11.37
CA ALA A 97 -10.07 -2.85 11.98
C ALA A 97 -10.96 -3.62 10.98
N ALA A 98 -10.99 -3.22 9.72
CA ALA A 98 -11.73 -3.92 8.68
C ALA A 98 -11.15 -5.31 8.38
N ALA A 99 -9.82 -5.46 8.34
CA ALA A 99 -9.13 -6.74 8.17
C ALA A 99 -9.41 -7.70 9.34
N GLU A 100 -9.32 -7.22 10.56
CA GLU A 100 -9.61 -8.01 11.76
C GLU A 100 -11.09 -8.46 11.80
N ASN A 101 -12.01 -7.58 11.39
CA ASN A 101 -13.42 -7.95 11.28
C ASN A 101 -13.67 -9.00 10.21
N ALA A 102 -13.02 -8.89 9.04
CA ALA A 102 -13.09 -9.90 7.99
C ALA A 102 -12.61 -11.27 8.48
N LEU A 103 -11.49 -11.33 9.19
CA LEU A 103 -10.98 -12.57 9.78
C LEU A 103 -11.95 -13.15 10.83
N ARG A 104 -12.55 -12.31 11.66
CA ARG A 104 -13.55 -12.75 12.65
C ARG A 104 -14.74 -13.38 11.96
N MET A 105 -15.28 -12.76 10.91
CA MET A 105 -16.40 -13.33 10.14
C MET A 105 -16.04 -14.67 9.49
N ILE A 106 -14.83 -14.82 8.99
CA ILE A 106 -14.33 -16.08 8.42
C ILE A 106 -14.22 -17.14 9.52
N MET A 107 -13.67 -16.81 10.69
CA MET A 107 -13.57 -17.73 11.83
C MET A 107 -14.95 -18.14 12.35
N ASP A 108 -15.91 -17.22 12.40
CA ASP A 108 -17.30 -17.54 12.75
C ASP A 108 -17.95 -18.49 11.75
N THR A 109 -17.50 -18.48 10.47
CA THR A 109 -17.98 -19.42 9.45
C THR A 109 -17.48 -20.83 9.71
N TYR A 110 -16.25 -21.04 10.19
CA TYR A 110 -15.75 -22.35 10.62
C TYR A 110 -16.55 -22.94 11.79
N ALA A 111 -17.09 -22.09 12.67
CA ALA A 111 -17.89 -22.52 13.81
C ALA A 111 -19.32 -22.94 13.44
N LYS A 112 -19.77 -22.68 12.20
CA LYS A 112 -21.08 -23.08 11.68
C LYS A 112 -20.98 -24.44 11.03
N GLU A 113 -22.14 -25.14 10.93
CA GLU A 113 -22.22 -26.39 10.15
C GLU A 113 -21.86 -26.13 8.69
N ASN A 114 -21.22 -27.13 8.05
CA ASN A 114 -20.81 -27.04 6.64
C ASN A 114 -22.00 -26.63 5.76
N ALA A 115 -21.79 -25.64 4.92
CA ALA A 115 -22.79 -25.17 3.99
C ALA A 115 -23.07 -26.27 2.94
N THR A 116 -24.29 -26.81 2.93
CA THR A 116 -24.75 -27.69 1.86
C THR A 116 -24.83 -26.86 0.55
N PHE A 117 -24.65 -27.50 -0.62
CA PHE A 117 -24.73 -26.86 -1.93
C PHE A 117 -26.01 -26.03 -2.12
N SER A 118 -27.14 -26.48 -1.54
CA SER A 118 -28.39 -25.72 -1.50
C SER A 118 -28.31 -24.47 -0.62
N GLY A 119 -27.57 -24.54 0.48
CA GLY A 119 -27.33 -23.39 1.36
C GLY A 119 -26.44 -22.32 0.70
N ILE A 120 -25.42 -22.73 -0.05
CA ILE A 120 -24.57 -21.81 -0.85
C ILE A 120 -25.41 -21.08 -1.89
N ARG A 121 -26.34 -21.77 -2.55
CA ARG A 121 -27.26 -21.17 -3.54
C ARG A 121 -28.20 -20.14 -2.90
N GLN A 122 -28.75 -20.44 -1.72
CA GLN A 122 -29.56 -19.47 -0.96
C GLN A 122 -28.76 -18.25 -0.53
N LEU A 123 -27.48 -18.39 -0.15
CA LEU A 123 -26.58 -17.29 0.18
C LEU A 123 -26.31 -16.38 -1.03
N ILE A 124 -26.19 -16.96 -2.23
CA ILE A 124 -26.02 -16.18 -3.48
C ILE A 124 -27.29 -15.38 -3.78
N ASP A 125 -28.47 -15.98 -3.62
CA ASP A 125 -29.76 -15.34 -3.94
C ASP A 125 -30.15 -14.23 -2.94
N HIS A 126 -29.71 -14.31 -1.68
CA HIS A 126 -30.00 -13.33 -0.63
C HIS A 126 -28.89 -12.33 -0.35
N GLY A 127 -27.85 -12.31 -1.17
CA GLY A 127 -26.66 -11.49 -0.97
C GLY A 127 -25.67 -12.16 -0.01
N PHE A 128 -24.60 -12.69 -0.56
CA PHE A 128 -23.49 -13.28 0.19
C PHE A 128 -22.93 -12.24 1.17
N PRO A 129 -22.82 -12.53 2.46
CA PRO A 129 -22.06 -11.68 3.35
C PRO A 129 -20.60 -11.74 2.90
N ASP A 130 -20.17 -10.76 2.13
CA ASP A 130 -18.79 -10.66 1.68
C ASP A 130 -17.93 -10.11 2.84
N PRO A 131 -17.15 -10.95 3.52
CA PRO A 131 -16.34 -10.54 4.66
C PRO A 131 -15.26 -9.53 4.26
N LEU A 132 -14.89 -9.47 2.97
CA LEU A 132 -13.82 -8.62 2.46
C LEU A 132 -14.31 -7.27 1.92
N ARG A 133 -15.61 -7.03 1.81
CA ARG A 133 -16.15 -5.80 1.25
C ARG A 133 -15.70 -4.56 2.01
N ALA A 134 -15.92 -4.52 3.31
CA ALA A 134 -15.53 -3.39 4.16
C ALA A 134 -14.00 -3.17 4.15
N PHE A 135 -13.23 -4.25 4.09
CA PHE A 135 -11.79 -4.20 3.95
C PHE A 135 -11.37 -3.55 2.62
N SER A 136 -11.95 -4.00 1.51
CA SER A 136 -11.64 -3.46 0.18
C SER A 136 -11.99 -1.97 0.07
N GLU A 137 -13.11 -1.55 0.66
CA GLU A 137 -13.52 -0.13 0.72
C GLU A 137 -12.51 0.70 1.54
N ALA A 138 -12.08 0.22 2.70
CA ALA A 138 -11.08 0.89 3.53
C ALA A 138 -9.70 1.00 2.85
N CYS A 139 -9.27 -0.04 2.14
CA CYS A 139 -8.04 -0.04 1.35
C CYS A 139 -8.10 0.99 0.22
N HIS A 140 -9.23 1.04 -0.50
CA HIS A 140 -9.43 2.00 -1.58
C HIS A 140 -9.32 3.44 -1.07
N GLU A 141 -9.99 3.77 0.03
CA GLU A 141 -9.90 5.10 0.65
C GLU A 141 -8.46 5.45 1.02
N GLN A 142 -7.73 4.54 1.65
CA GLN A 142 -6.34 4.80 2.03
C GLN A 142 -5.44 5.04 0.82
N LEU A 143 -5.58 4.25 -0.24
CA LEU A 143 -4.77 4.39 -1.47
C LEU A 143 -5.08 5.67 -2.24
N MET A 144 -6.28 6.26 -2.06
CA MET A 144 -6.64 7.55 -2.65
C MET A 144 -6.08 8.74 -1.86
N MET A 145 -5.77 8.57 -0.58
CA MET A 145 -5.18 9.61 0.28
C MET A 145 -3.65 9.73 0.15
N HIS A 146 -2.98 8.74 -0.42
CA HIS A 146 -1.54 8.70 -0.72
C HIS A 146 -1.28 9.07 -2.19
#